data_67556c9580c3afd8b771a5037774e919
#
_entry.id   67556c9580c3afd8b771a5037774e919
#
_cell.length_a   1.000
_cell.length_b   1.000
_cell.length_c   1.000
_cell.angle_alpha   90.00
_cell.angle_beta   90.00
_cell.angle_gamma   90.00
#
_symmetry.space_group_name_H-M   'P 1'
#
loop_
_entity.id
_entity.type
_entity.pdbx_description
1 polymer ?
#
loop_
_entity_poly.entity_id
_entity_poly.type
_entity_poly.pdbx_seq_one_letter_code
_entity_poly.pdbx_strand_id
1 'polypeptide(L)'
;MTGGRSEYGAARVTEVEGRELMRKRPGMYVGSTGVYGLHQLVYEVASRSVNQILAGGGGCVDVTLTRDGGIRIADDGPGIPFEATGEARVGDSLETLLTRPETELRPGGRNTVRWSVYGVGPCAATVMSSRLTAEVRRGGVRRVQEYARGVALAPPAAAGPATDTGTTIAFWPDPDIFDTVECSFAVLAGRVREVALLNRGLTLSLTDERPAGGTRSVSFRYPDGAGDFVALLDAETERVLPEVIAFEWEDERMAGIAEVALSWRSAREERVRSFANSAPTPEGGTHEDGFRAGVAAALTEHALRRGLLKPDGPGLGADRVGEGLTAVVSVRLDCPEYDGSTRGRLGGATARDGVEQGVREHLGSWLDRHPERAAAVIGRITRDADPDER
;
A
#
# COMPACT_ATOMS: atom_id res chain seq x y z
N MET A 1 -45.18 -10.30 48.85
CA MET A 1 -43.84 -10.57 48.23
C MET A 1 -43.80 -9.79 46.93
N THR A 2 -43.25 -8.59 47.02
CA THR A 2 -43.13 -7.65 45.90
C THR A 2 -41.75 -7.87 45.26
N GLY A 3 -41.77 -8.37 44.01
CA GLY A 3 -40.59 -8.56 43.19
C GLY A 3 -39.98 -7.22 42.76
N GLY A 4 -38.78 -6.95 43.29
CA GLY A 4 -37.99 -5.80 42.81
C GLY A 4 -37.55 -6.01 41.36
N ARG A 5 -38.06 -5.20 40.46
CA ARG A 5 -37.51 -5.01 39.11
C ARG A 5 -36.16 -4.27 39.28
N SER A 6 -35.08 -4.95 38.95
CA SER A 6 -33.81 -4.32 38.74
C SER A 6 -33.95 -3.36 37.56
N GLU A 7 -34.04 -2.06 37.82
CA GLU A 7 -33.85 -1.02 36.80
C GLU A 7 -32.37 -1.03 36.40
N TYR A 8 -32.07 -1.73 35.30
CA TYR A 8 -30.87 -1.41 34.51
C TYR A 8 -31.07 -0.01 33.96
N GLY A 9 -30.56 0.96 34.69
CA GLY A 9 -30.57 2.35 34.28
C GLY A 9 -29.74 2.53 33.01
N ALA A 10 -30.41 2.70 31.86
CA ALA A 10 -29.84 3.15 30.59
C ALA A 10 -29.29 4.61 30.65
N ALA A 11 -29.13 5.16 31.84
CA ALA A 11 -28.83 6.55 32.10
C ALA A 11 -27.36 6.82 32.36
N ARG A 12 -26.44 6.31 31.55
CA ARG A 12 -25.06 6.80 31.44
C ARG A 12 -24.35 6.28 30.18
N VAL A 13 -25.01 6.28 29.04
CA VAL A 13 -24.28 6.34 27.77
C VAL A 13 -23.92 7.81 27.58
N THR A 14 -22.78 8.22 28.07
CA THR A 14 -22.20 9.52 27.75
C THR A 14 -21.80 9.42 26.29
N GLU A 15 -22.42 10.22 25.43
CA GLU A 15 -22.01 10.39 24.04
C GLU A 15 -20.58 10.96 24.06
N VAL A 16 -19.58 10.09 23.93
CA VAL A 16 -18.18 10.50 23.85
C VAL A 16 -18.00 10.96 22.42
N GLU A 17 -17.66 12.23 22.24
CA GLU A 17 -17.27 12.73 20.92
C GLU A 17 -16.23 11.78 20.30
N GLY A 18 -16.38 11.45 18.99
CA GLY A 18 -15.51 10.49 18.30
C GLY A 18 -14.01 10.79 18.47
N ARG A 19 -13.65 12.09 18.59
CA ARG A 19 -12.30 12.57 18.91
C ARG A 19 -11.80 12.10 20.28
N GLU A 20 -12.62 12.21 21.34
CA GLU A 20 -12.23 11.73 22.67
C GLU A 20 -12.10 10.21 22.71
N LEU A 21 -12.97 9.50 22.00
CA LEU A 21 -12.88 8.04 21.89
C LEU A 21 -11.56 7.62 21.23
N MET A 22 -11.18 8.31 20.15
CA MET A 22 -9.93 8.04 19.42
C MET A 22 -8.70 8.24 20.33
N ARG A 23 -8.68 9.30 21.14
CA ARG A 23 -7.62 9.56 22.12
C ARG A 23 -7.60 8.57 23.28
N LYS A 24 -8.78 8.13 23.76
CA LYS A 24 -8.90 7.17 24.86
C LYS A 24 -8.60 5.73 24.45
N ARG A 25 -8.79 5.40 23.15
CA ARG A 25 -8.61 4.03 22.62
C ARG A 25 -7.82 4.05 21.31
N PRO A 26 -6.59 4.59 21.29
CA PRO A 26 -5.79 4.75 20.08
C PRO A 26 -5.54 3.42 19.35
N GLY A 27 -5.40 2.31 20.09
CA GLY A 27 -5.20 0.98 19.52
C GLY A 27 -6.30 0.53 18.56
N MET A 28 -7.54 1.05 18.69
CA MET A 28 -8.63 0.76 17.74
C MET A 28 -8.43 1.42 16.36
N TYR A 29 -7.63 2.49 16.30
CA TYR A 29 -7.46 3.32 15.10
C TYR A 29 -6.07 3.23 14.48
N VAL A 30 -5.04 2.89 15.28
CA VAL A 30 -3.65 2.79 14.82
C VAL A 30 -2.95 1.53 15.33
N GLY A 31 -3.68 0.60 15.98
CA GLY A 31 -3.22 -0.71 16.37
C GLY A 31 -2.45 -0.77 17.70
N SER A 32 -1.65 0.24 18.05
CA SER A 32 -0.93 0.28 19.32
C SER A 32 -0.52 1.72 19.68
N THR A 33 -0.03 1.91 20.91
CA THR A 33 0.60 3.16 21.37
C THR A 33 2.12 3.19 21.21
N GLY A 34 2.72 2.07 20.78
CA GLY A 34 4.15 1.98 20.50
C GLY A 34 4.55 2.46 19.12
N VAL A 35 5.79 2.17 18.70
CA VAL A 35 6.38 2.56 17.40
C VAL A 35 5.49 2.16 16.21
N TYR A 36 4.84 0.99 16.28
CA TYR A 36 3.94 0.54 15.21
C TYR A 36 2.78 1.52 14.98
N GLY A 37 2.05 1.89 16.04
CA GLY A 37 0.93 2.84 15.92
C GLY A 37 1.40 4.24 15.49
N LEU A 38 2.58 4.65 15.95
CA LEU A 38 3.19 5.91 15.50
C LEU A 38 3.45 5.91 13.99
N HIS A 39 3.96 4.81 13.43
CA HIS A 39 4.14 4.67 11.98
C HIS A 39 2.80 4.69 11.23
N GLN A 40 1.71 4.17 11.82
CA GLN A 40 0.40 4.24 11.18
C GLN A 40 -0.06 5.70 10.98
N LEU A 41 0.23 6.61 11.91
CA LEU A 41 -0.07 8.05 11.71
C LEU A 41 0.68 8.61 10.48
N VAL A 42 1.95 8.23 10.30
CA VAL A 42 2.73 8.62 9.12
C VAL A 42 2.05 8.08 7.85
N TYR A 43 1.63 6.82 7.86
CA TYR A 43 1.03 6.17 6.70
C TYR A 43 -0.35 6.76 6.37
N GLU A 44 -1.17 7.12 7.35
CA GLU A 44 -2.47 7.74 7.13
C GLU A 44 -2.34 9.11 6.42
N VAL A 45 -1.39 9.94 6.85
CA VAL A 45 -1.13 11.23 6.21
C VAL A 45 -0.48 11.05 4.84
N ALA A 46 0.56 10.20 4.73
CA ALA A 46 1.28 9.95 3.48
C ALA A 46 0.39 9.35 2.40
N SER A 47 -0.57 8.47 2.76
CA SER A 47 -1.56 7.92 1.82
C SER A 47 -2.29 9.03 1.08
N ARG A 48 -2.67 10.08 1.78
CA ARG A 48 -3.41 11.20 1.17
C ARG A 48 -2.55 11.98 0.18
N SER A 49 -1.31 12.29 0.54
CA SER A 49 -0.36 12.97 -0.36
C SER A 49 -0.09 12.14 -1.61
N VAL A 50 0.18 10.83 -1.45
CA VAL A 50 0.39 9.93 -2.59
C VAL A 50 -0.84 9.87 -3.51
N ASN A 51 -2.04 9.75 -2.96
CA ASN A 51 -3.27 9.71 -3.75
C ASN A 51 -3.49 11.01 -4.52
N GLN A 52 -3.15 12.15 -3.93
CA GLN A 52 -3.22 13.45 -4.58
C GLN A 52 -2.25 13.54 -5.77
N ILE A 53 -1.02 13.06 -5.60
CA ILE A 53 0.01 13.02 -6.63
C ILE A 53 -0.37 12.08 -7.77
N LEU A 54 -0.83 10.88 -7.46
CA LEU A 54 -1.22 9.89 -8.48
C LEU A 54 -2.43 10.35 -9.31
N ALA A 55 -3.38 11.05 -8.69
CA ALA A 55 -4.50 11.66 -9.40
C ALA A 55 -4.07 12.78 -10.37
N GLY A 56 -2.95 13.44 -10.10
CA GLY A 56 -2.36 14.49 -10.95
C GLY A 56 -1.38 13.99 -12.02
N GLY A 57 -1.12 12.67 -12.10
CA GLY A 57 -0.25 12.08 -13.11
C GLY A 57 1.22 11.92 -12.72
N GLY A 58 1.56 12.12 -11.45
CA GLY A 58 2.92 11.93 -10.91
C GLY A 58 3.45 13.14 -10.15
N GLY A 59 4.56 12.95 -9.45
CA GLY A 59 5.21 13.98 -8.64
C GLY A 59 5.97 13.38 -7.46
N CYS A 60 6.19 14.21 -6.44
CA CYS A 60 7.02 13.89 -5.29
C CYS A 60 6.22 13.97 -3.98
N VAL A 61 6.51 13.03 -3.06
CA VAL A 61 6.10 13.13 -1.66
C VAL A 61 7.33 12.96 -0.77
N ASP A 62 7.53 13.93 0.10
CA ASP A 62 8.65 13.98 1.03
C ASP A 62 8.19 13.75 2.46
N VAL A 63 8.75 12.76 3.13
CA VAL A 63 8.56 12.50 4.55
C VAL A 63 9.81 12.96 5.30
N THR A 64 9.66 13.81 6.32
CA THR A 64 10.78 14.30 7.14
C THR A 64 10.52 14.03 8.61
N LEU A 65 11.46 13.39 9.28
CA LEU A 65 11.55 13.28 10.74
C LEU A 65 12.35 14.49 11.24
N THR A 66 11.66 15.46 11.87
CA THR A 66 12.27 16.74 12.24
C THR A 66 13.03 16.66 13.56
N ARG A 67 13.98 17.57 13.77
CA ARG A 67 14.83 17.61 14.99
C ARG A 67 14.04 17.81 16.29
N ASP A 68 12.91 18.48 16.22
CA ASP A 68 12.04 18.76 17.36
C ASP A 68 11.03 17.66 17.66
N GLY A 69 11.22 16.47 17.04
CA GLY A 69 10.36 15.28 17.24
C GLY A 69 9.07 15.28 16.43
N GLY A 70 8.92 16.22 15.51
CA GLY A 70 7.79 16.28 14.57
C GLY A 70 8.00 15.36 13.36
N ILE A 71 6.92 15.18 12.62
CA ILE A 71 6.90 14.48 11.33
C ILE A 71 6.25 15.42 10.32
N ARG A 72 6.95 15.70 9.23
CA ARG A 72 6.46 16.55 8.14
C ARG A 72 6.29 15.71 6.88
N ILE A 73 5.13 15.81 6.26
CA ILE A 73 4.82 15.17 4.97
C ILE A 73 4.42 16.30 4.01
N ALA A 74 5.16 16.40 2.92
CA ALA A 74 4.97 17.43 1.89
C ALA A 74 4.81 16.78 0.52
N ASP A 75 3.91 17.31 -0.30
CA ASP A 75 3.75 16.95 -1.70
C ASP A 75 3.82 18.20 -2.61
N ASP A 76 4.16 17.97 -3.87
CA ASP A 76 4.16 18.96 -4.94
C ASP A 76 2.90 18.88 -5.83
N GLY A 77 1.82 18.31 -5.30
CA GLY A 77 0.53 18.20 -5.96
C GLY A 77 -0.18 19.55 -6.16
N PRO A 78 -1.45 19.52 -6.60
CA PRO A 78 -2.21 20.74 -6.89
C PRO A 78 -2.61 21.53 -5.65
N GLY A 79 -2.28 21.06 -4.44
CA GLY A 79 -2.71 21.61 -3.15
C GLY A 79 -4.17 21.30 -2.84
N ILE A 80 -4.43 20.69 -1.69
CA ILE A 80 -5.79 20.34 -1.23
C ILE A 80 -6.49 21.64 -0.77
N PRO A 81 -7.69 21.99 -1.28
CA PRO A 81 -8.40 23.18 -0.79
C PRO A 81 -8.76 23.03 0.69
N PHE A 82 -8.67 24.08 1.48
CA PHE A 82 -9.12 24.04 2.88
C PHE A 82 -10.62 23.85 2.99
N GLU A 83 -11.38 24.53 2.15
CA GLU A 83 -12.83 24.47 2.11
C GLU A 83 -13.30 23.74 0.85
N ALA A 84 -14.43 23.03 0.93
CA ALA A 84 -15.08 22.48 -0.25
C ALA A 84 -15.60 23.64 -1.11
N THR A 85 -15.15 23.72 -2.37
CA THR A 85 -15.56 24.76 -3.31
C THR A 85 -16.48 24.17 -4.37
N GLY A 86 -17.70 24.74 -4.54
CA GLY A 86 -18.62 24.40 -5.62
C GLY A 86 -19.15 22.96 -5.54
N GLU A 87 -19.05 22.20 -6.62
CA GLU A 87 -19.50 20.79 -6.72
C GLU A 87 -18.55 19.78 -6.04
N ALA A 88 -17.55 20.26 -5.29
CA ALA A 88 -16.61 19.41 -4.56
C ALA A 88 -17.36 18.53 -3.55
N ARG A 89 -17.03 17.24 -3.54
CA ARG A 89 -17.64 16.25 -2.64
C ARG A 89 -17.28 16.54 -1.20
N VAL A 90 -18.18 16.21 -0.28
CA VAL A 90 -17.86 16.17 1.15
C VAL A 90 -16.67 15.21 1.33
N GLY A 91 -15.54 15.72 1.81
CA GLY A 91 -14.27 14.98 1.92
C GLY A 91 -13.14 15.50 1.01
N ASP A 92 -13.43 16.41 0.09
CA ASP A 92 -12.41 17.00 -0.78
C ASP A 92 -11.73 18.23 -0.16
N SER A 93 -12.17 18.67 1.03
CA SER A 93 -11.51 19.77 1.76
C SER A 93 -10.52 19.24 2.80
N LEU A 94 -9.41 19.97 2.97
CA LEU A 94 -8.39 19.62 3.95
C LEU A 94 -8.95 19.64 5.38
N GLU A 95 -9.84 20.58 5.69
CA GLU A 95 -10.50 20.67 7.00
C GLU A 95 -11.30 19.37 7.30
N THR A 96 -12.08 18.89 6.34
CA THR A 96 -12.82 17.63 6.50
C THR A 96 -11.87 16.44 6.71
N LEU A 97 -10.81 16.36 5.92
CA LEU A 97 -9.80 15.27 6.02
C LEU A 97 -9.06 15.29 7.37
N LEU A 98 -8.83 16.45 7.93
CA LEU A 98 -8.12 16.61 9.20
C LEU A 98 -9.03 16.48 10.44
N THR A 99 -10.36 16.54 10.27
CA THR A 99 -11.30 16.52 11.39
C THR A 99 -12.27 15.34 11.39
N ARG A 100 -12.43 14.63 10.27
CA ARG A 100 -13.33 13.48 10.14
C ARG A 100 -12.61 12.23 9.67
N PRO A 101 -12.93 11.06 10.22
CA PRO A 101 -12.39 9.78 9.75
C PRO A 101 -12.76 9.51 8.27
N GLU A 102 -11.80 9.04 7.47
CA GLU A 102 -12.05 8.64 6.08
C GLU A 102 -12.99 7.43 5.96
N THR A 103 -13.15 6.65 7.01
CA THR A 103 -14.12 5.55 7.07
C THR A 103 -15.57 6.01 6.86
N GLU A 104 -15.84 7.27 7.13
CA GLU A 104 -17.13 7.93 6.85
C GLU A 104 -17.20 8.49 5.41
N LEU A 105 -16.05 8.58 4.74
CA LEU A 105 -15.91 9.01 3.37
C LEU A 105 -15.91 7.77 2.46
N ARG A 106 -16.41 7.92 1.23
CA ARG A 106 -16.56 6.79 0.29
C ARG A 106 -15.23 6.04 0.09
N PRO A 107 -15.27 4.69 -0.07
CA PRO A 107 -14.08 3.94 -0.41
C PRO A 107 -13.46 4.50 -1.70
N GLY A 108 -12.14 4.73 -1.67
CA GLY A 108 -11.39 5.12 -2.85
C GLY A 108 -11.42 3.97 -3.88
N GLY A 109 -11.52 4.30 -5.18
CA GLY A 109 -11.46 3.34 -6.26
C GLY A 109 -10.06 2.75 -6.46
N ARG A 110 -9.87 2.03 -7.58
CA ARG A 110 -8.62 1.32 -7.96
C ARG A 110 -7.34 2.16 -7.93
N ASN A 111 -7.47 3.47 -8.05
CA ASN A 111 -6.34 4.40 -8.01
C ASN A 111 -5.97 4.86 -6.58
N THR A 112 -6.62 4.30 -5.55
CA THR A 112 -6.34 4.67 -4.16
C THR A 112 -5.26 3.78 -3.57
N VAL A 113 -4.14 4.38 -3.21
CA VAL A 113 -3.05 3.73 -2.47
C VAL A 113 -3.38 3.71 -0.98
N ARG A 114 -3.24 2.56 -0.36
CA ARG A 114 -3.43 2.36 1.08
C ARG A 114 -2.08 2.00 1.72
N TRP A 115 -1.52 2.92 2.49
CA TRP A 115 -0.31 2.64 3.27
C TRP A 115 -0.63 2.03 4.62
N SER A 116 -1.70 2.53 5.24
CA SER A 116 -2.21 2.04 6.51
C SER A 116 -3.29 0.99 6.30
N VAL A 117 -3.32 0.00 7.16
CA VAL A 117 -4.37 -1.03 7.20
C VAL A 117 -5.66 -0.53 7.85
N TYR A 118 -5.60 0.57 8.62
CA TYR A 118 -6.74 1.10 9.37
C TYR A 118 -7.63 1.99 8.52
N GLY A 119 -7.05 2.82 7.63
CA GLY A 119 -7.79 3.69 6.72
C GLY A 119 -8.64 4.73 7.45
N VAL A 120 -8.11 5.28 8.56
CA VAL A 120 -8.75 6.32 9.35
C VAL A 120 -8.57 7.70 8.70
N GLY A 121 -7.48 7.85 7.95
CA GLY A 121 -7.11 9.09 7.29
C GLY A 121 -6.34 10.08 8.17
N PRO A 122 -5.98 11.25 7.62
CA PRO A 122 -5.15 12.25 8.30
C PRO A 122 -5.73 12.77 9.62
N CYS A 123 -7.05 12.63 9.84
CA CYS A 123 -7.68 13.02 11.11
C CYS A 123 -7.08 12.26 12.31
N ALA A 124 -6.59 11.02 12.13
CA ALA A 124 -5.91 10.29 13.19
C ALA A 124 -4.67 11.05 13.69
N ALA A 125 -3.85 11.59 12.76
CA ALA A 125 -2.70 12.41 13.12
C ALA A 125 -3.12 13.71 13.81
N THR A 126 -4.21 14.36 13.38
CA THR A 126 -4.73 15.59 14.01
C THR A 126 -5.16 15.33 15.44
N VAL A 127 -5.89 14.24 15.68
CA VAL A 127 -6.46 13.91 17.00
C VAL A 127 -5.40 13.39 17.98
N MET A 128 -4.44 12.59 17.49
CA MET A 128 -3.43 11.93 18.32
C MET A 128 -2.11 12.70 18.42
N SER A 129 -2.08 13.94 17.94
CA SER A 129 -0.93 14.83 18.07
C SER A 129 -1.22 15.95 19.07
N SER A 130 -0.19 16.37 19.78
CA SER A 130 -0.24 17.55 20.64
C SER A 130 -0.44 18.83 19.82
N ARG A 131 0.17 18.85 18.62
CA ARG A 131 0.09 19.94 17.62
C ARG A 131 0.12 19.37 16.20
N LEU A 132 -0.61 20.01 15.28
CA LEU A 132 -0.50 19.78 13.85
C LEU A 132 -0.60 21.12 13.12
N THR A 133 0.20 21.28 12.07
CA THR A 133 0.15 22.41 11.15
C THR A 133 -0.11 21.90 9.75
N ALA A 134 -1.11 22.45 9.08
CA ALA A 134 -1.42 22.19 7.69
C ALA A 134 -1.15 23.45 6.86
N GLU A 135 -0.34 23.30 5.82
CA GLU A 135 -0.02 24.34 4.85
C GLU A 135 -0.46 23.89 3.46
N VAL A 136 -1.11 24.79 2.73
CA VAL A 136 -1.49 24.56 1.34
C VAL A 136 -0.98 25.71 0.49
N ARG A 137 -0.32 25.38 -0.61
CA ARG A 137 0.09 26.27 -1.68
C ARG A 137 -0.80 26.00 -2.89
N ARG A 138 -1.72 26.93 -3.19
CA ARG A 138 -2.70 26.79 -4.26
C ARG A 138 -3.17 28.16 -4.76
N GLY A 139 -3.32 28.29 -6.08
CA GLY A 139 -3.84 29.53 -6.69
C GLY A 139 -3.00 30.76 -6.40
N GLY A 140 -1.67 30.63 -6.29
CA GLY A 140 -0.75 31.73 -6.01
C GLY A 140 -0.73 32.18 -4.53
N VAL A 141 -1.41 31.48 -3.64
CA VAL A 141 -1.51 31.84 -2.21
C VAL A 141 -1.09 30.66 -1.34
N ARG A 142 -0.27 30.93 -0.33
CA ARG A 142 0.05 30.04 0.77
C ARG A 142 -0.91 30.29 1.92
N ARG A 143 -1.62 29.25 2.37
CA ARG A 143 -2.51 29.28 3.53
C ARG A 143 -2.04 28.29 4.58
N VAL A 144 -2.22 28.65 5.86
CA VAL A 144 -1.82 27.82 7.00
C VAL A 144 -2.97 27.74 7.99
N GLN A 145 -3.14 26.57 8.59
CA GLN A 145 -4.03 26.32 9.71
C GLN A 145 -3.34 25.45 10.75
N GLU A 146 -3.57 25.77 12.03
CA GLU A 146 -3.00 25.03 13.15
C GLU A 146 -4.08 24.31 13.95
N TYR A 147 -3.71 23.15 14.48
CA TYR A 147 -4.57 22.29 15.28
C TYR A 147 -3.84 21.87 16.55
N ALA A 148 -4.61 21.70 17.63
CA ALA A 148 -4.14 21.10 18.87
C ALA A 148 -5.11 20.00 19.31
N ARG A 149 -4.59 18.77 19.46
CA ARG A 149 -5.37 17.63 19.97
C ARG A 149 -6.72 17.43 19.26
N GLY A 150 -6.72 17.59 17.92
CA GLY A 150 -7.91 17.42 17.09
C GLY A 150 -8.81 18.65 16.93
N VAL A 151 -8.41 19.81 17.49
CA VAL A 151 -9.19 21.05 17.43
C VAL A 151 -8.44 22.10 16.61
N ALA A 152 -9.10 22.72 15.63
CA ALA A 152 -8.56 23.87 14.93
C ALA A 152 -8.44 25.06 15.90
N LEU A 153 -7.26 25.71 15.93
CA LEU A 153 -7.01 26.86 16.80
C LEU A 153 -7.57 28.16 16.23
N ALA A 154 -7.62 28.24 14.91
CA ALA A 154 -8.17 29.36 14.17
C ALA A 154 -8.59 28.92 12.76
N PRO A 155 -9.41 29.68 12.05
CA PRO A 155 -9.65 29.46 10.62
C PRO A 155 -8.35 29.54 9.80
N PRO A 156 -8.32 28.91 8.57
CA PRO A 156 -7.16 29.01 7.69
C PRO A 156 -6.81 30.45 7.36
N ALA A 157 -5.55 30.84 7.54
CA ALA A 157 -5.06 32.20 7.29
C ALA A 157 -4.12 32.24 6.08
N ALA A 158 -4.20 33.31 5.29
CA ALA A 158 -3.22 33.58 4.25
C ALA A 158 -1.86 33.91 4.91
N ALA A 159 -0.81 33.21 4.47
CA ALA A 159 0.54 33.32 5.01
C ALA A 159 1.56 33.82 3.96
N GLY A 160 1.07 34.42 2.88
CA GLY A 160 1.87 35.02 1.82
C GLY A 160 1.60 34.46 0.43
N PRO A 161 2.33 34.94 -0.58
CA PRO A 161 2.26 34.41 -1.94
C PRO A 161 2.91 33.03 -2.04
N ALA A 162 2.49 32.24 -3.03
CA ALA A 162 3.12 30.98 -3.42
C ALA A 162 3.42 30.99 -4.92
N THR A 163 4.59 30.50 -5.30
CA THR A 163 5.03 30.36 -6.69
C THR A 163 4.87 28.92 -7.22
N ASP A 164 4.62 28.00 -6.31
CA ASP A 164 4.42 26.57 -6.53
C ASP A 164 3.06 26.10 -5.97
N THR A 165 2.79 24.81 -6.11
CA THR A 165 1.60 24.17 -5.53
C THR A 165 2.02 23.01 -4.63
N GLY A 166 1.14 22.61 -3.71
CA GLY A 166 1.38 21.44 -2.85
C GLY A 166 0.65 21.55 -1.51
N THR A 167 0.69 20.44 -0.78
CA THR A 167 0.20 20.36 0.59
C THR A 167 1.32 19.91 1.51
N THR A 168 1.42 20.51 2.68
CA THR A 168 2.36 20.11 3.74
C THR A 168 1.60 19.94 5.04
N ILE A 169 1.72 18.75 5.64
CA ILE A 169 1.18 18.45 6.97
C ILE A 169 2.35 18.10 7.88
N ALA A 170 2.51 18.88 8.96
CA ALA A 170 3.49 18.62 10.01
C ALA A 170 2.76 18.37 11.32
N PHE A 171 3.10 17.28 12.01
CA PHE A 171 2.44 16.90 13.25
C PHE A 171 3.45 16.38 14.29
N TRP A 172 3.12 16.59 15.56
CA TRP A 172 3.91 16.19 16.71
C TRP A 172 3.07 15.23 17.55
N PRO A 173 3.37 13.92 17.50
CA PRO A 173 2.64 12.91 18.27
C PRO A 173 2.53 13.29 19.74
N ASP A 174 1.37 13.04 20.34
CA ASP A 174 1.12 13.42 21.74
C ASP A 174 1.75 12.39 22.69
N PRO A 175 2.74 12.78 23.53
CA PRO A 175 3.35 11.87 24.50
C PRO A 175 2.37 11.40 25.59
N ASP A 176 1.20 12.06 25.74
CA ASP A 176 0.13 11.56 26.62
C ASP A 176 -0.60 10.34 26.03
N ILE A 177 -0.37 10.01 24.73
CA ILE A 177 -0.99 8.87 24.03
C ILE A 177 0.04 7.80 23.70
N PHE A 178 1.21 8.20 23.19
CA PHE A 178 2.21 7.27 22.68
C PHE A 178 3.32 6.99 23.69
N ASP A 179 3.68 5.72 23.85
CA ASP A 179 4.78 5.26 24.70
C ASP A 179 6.13 5.79 24.22
N THR A 180 6.20 6.13 22.92
CA THR A 180 7.35 6.76 22.27
C THR A 180 6.87 7.67 21.17
N VAL A 181 7.59 8.76 20.92
CA VAL A 181 7.37 9.68 19.78
C VAL A 181 8.46 9.54 18.71
N GLU A 182 9.31 8.53 18.82
CA GLU A 182 10.42 8.29 17.90
C GLU A 182 10.07 7.23 16.85
N CYS A 183 9.95 7.68 15.59
CA CYS A 183 9.83 6.77 14.45
C CYS A 183 11.15 6.07 14.12
N SER A 184 11.06 4.80 13.68
CA SER A 184 12.19 4.07 13.11
C SER A 184 12.41 4.47 11.65
N PHE A 185 13.55 5.10 11.34
CA PHE A 185 13.92 5.44 9.97
C PHE A 185 13.98 4.21 9.06
N ALA A 186 14.57 3.10 9.55
CA ALA A 186 14.73 1.90 8.75
C ALA A 186 13.39 1.28 8.34
N VAL A 187 12.42 1.23 9.27
CA VAL A 187 11.07 0.69 9.00
C VAL A 187 10.32 1.59 8.02
N LEU A 188 10.37 2.92 8.25
CA LEU A 188 9.74 3.87 7.33
C LEU A 188 10.39 3.83 5.94
N ALA A 189 11.72 3.78 5.84
CA ALA A 189 12.44 3.68 4.56
C ALA A 189 12.04 2.42 3.78
N GLY A 190 11.91 1.27 4.46
CA GLY A 190 11.42 0.03 3.86
C GLY A 190 10.02 0.19 3.27
N ARG A 191 9.09 0.80 4.01
CA ARG A 191 7.72 0.99 3.55
C ARG A 191 7.59 2.05 2.44
N VAL A 192 8.33 3.14 2.55
CA VAL A 192 8.43 4.18 1.50
C VAL A 192 8.93 3.57 0.18
N ARG A 193 9.99 2.74 0.26
CA ARG A 193 10.53 2.01 -0.89
C ARG A 193 9.50 1.07 -1.52
N GLU A 194 8.80 0.29 -0.71
CA GLU A 194 7.78 -0.66 -1.17
C GLU A 194 6.65 0.04 -1.92
N VAL A 195 6.14 1.18 -1.40
CA VAL A 195 5.09 1.94 -2.09
C VAL A 195 5.61 2.58 -3.39
N ALA A 196 6.85 3.04 -3.43
CA ALA A 196 7.46 3.54 -4.66
C ALA A 196 7.58 2.45 -5.74
N LEU A 197 7.92 1.20 -5.33
CA LEU A 197 7.99 0.03 -6.22
C LEU A 197 6.62 -0.36 -6.81
N LEU A 198 5.54 -0.12 -6.08
CA LEU A 198 4.18 -0.47 -6.51
C LEU A 198 3.47 0.65 -7.29
N ASN A 199 4.07 1.83 -7.41
CA ASN A 199 3.43 3.00 -8.03
C ASN A 199 4.42 3.72 -8.96
N ARG A 200 4.42 3.34 -10.23
CA ARG A 200 5.27 3.94 -11.26
C ARG A 200 5.03 5.44 -11.37
N GLY A 201 6.09 6.20 -11.61
CA GLY A 201 6.01 7.66 -11.76
C GLY A 201 5.98 8.45 -10.45
N LEU A 202 5.85 7.76 -9.30
CA LEU A 202 5.91 8.36 -7.97
C LEU A 202 7.35 8.42 -7.48
N THR A 203 7.77 9.59 -7.01
CA THR A 203 9.02 9.78 -6.27
C THR A 203 8.69 9.94 -4.79
N LEU A 204 9.27 9.08 -3.96
CA LEU A 204 9.12 9.14 -2.50
C LEU A 204 10.47 9.34 -1.85
N SER A 205 10.56 10.29 -0.92
CA SER A 205 11.76 10.50 -0.11
C SER A 205 11.47 10.37 1.39
N LEU A 206 12.49 9.99 2.14
CA LEU A 206 12.49 10.01 3.60
C LEU A 206 13.77 10.66 4.10
N THR A 207 13.60 11.72 4.87
CA THR A 207 14.68 12.48 5.47
C THR A 207 14.60 12.40 6.99
N ASP A 208 15.72 12.18 7.65
CA ASP A 208 15.85 12.19 9.11
C ASP A 208 16.84 13.30 9.54
N GLU A 209 16.30 14.35 10.12
CA GLU A 209 17.06 15.50 10.62
C GLU A 209 17.50 15.35 12.08
N ARG A 210 17.08 14.28 12.78
CA ARG A 210 17.29 14.07 14.22
C ARG A 210 18.75 13.75 14.60
N PRO A 211 19.55 13.01 13.79
CA PRO A 211 20.90 12.67 14.19
C PRO A 211 21.80 13.90 14.34
N ALA A 212 22.50 14.02 15.46
CA ALA A 212 23.45 15.10 15.73
C ALA A 212 24.63 15.14 14.73
N GLY A 213 24.96 14.00 14.12
CA GLY A 213 26.04 13.87 13.11
C GLY A 213 25.67 14.30 11.70
N GLY A 214 24.45 14.79 11.49
CA GLY A 214 23.96 15.27 10.19
C GLY A 214 22.68 14.56 9.72
N THR A 215 22.06 15.16 8.75
CA THR A 215 20.82 14.66 8.11
C THR A 215 21.13 13.43 7.27
N ARG A 216 20.30 12.40 7.35
CA ARG A 216 20.32 11.25 6.42
C ARG A 216 19.06 11.27 5.58
N SER A 217 19.19 10.94 4.29
CA SER A 217 18.06 10.91 3.37
C SER A 217 18.15 9.74 2.41
N VAL A 218 17.00 9.22 2.00
CA VAL A 218 16.83 8.25 0.92
C VAL A 218 15.71 8.71 0.00
N SER A 219 15.84 8.43 -1.30
CA SER A 219 14.83 8.73 -2.29
C SER A 219 14.65 7.53 -3.21
N PHE A 220 13.40 7.22 -3.56
CA PHE A 220 13.02 6.06 -4.34
C PHE A 220 12.13 6.47 -5.52
N ARG A 221 12.47 5.96 -6.69
CA ARG A 221 11.68 6.06 -7.91
C ARG A 221 11.96 4.82 -8.75
N TYR A 222 10.92 4.09 -9.12
CA TYR A 222 11.03 2.84 -9.83
C TYR A 222 10.17 2.88 -11.11
N PRO A 223 10.78 2.98 -12.29
CA PRO A 223 10.04 3.11 -13.55
C PRO A 223 9.38 1.79 -13.99
N ASP A 224 9.97 0.64 -13.62
CA ASP A 224 9.49 -0.68 -14.03
C ASP A 224 8.58 -1.35 -12.98
N GLY A 225 8.29 -0.66 -11.86
CA GLY A 225 7.28 -1.07 -10.88
C GLY A 225 7.54 -2.45 -10.28
N ALA A 226 6.61 -3.40 -10.47
CA ALA A 226 6.75 -4.77 -9.97
C ALA A 226 7.97 -5.49 -10.53
N GLY A 227 8.43 -5.14 -11.74
CA GLY A 227 9.68 -5.65 -12.33
C GLY A 227 10.90 -5.27 -11.52
N ASP A 228 11.02 -3.99 -11.14
CA ASP A 228 12.08 -3.51 -10.25
C ASP A 228 12.01 -4.20 -8.88
N PHE A 229 10.80 -4.48 -8.41
CA PHE A 229 10.61 -5.14 -7.13
C PHE A 229 11.15 -6.59 -7.15
N VAL A 230 10.80 -7.38 -8.17
CA VAL A 230 11.36 -8.75 -8.34
C VAL A 230 12.87 -8.69 -8.52
N ALA A 231 13.39 -7.77 -9.33
CA ALA A 231 14.81 -7.60 -9.50
C ALA A 231 15.54 -7.29 -8.18
N LEU A 232 14.91 -6.52 -7.30
CA LEU A 232 15.43 -6.21 -5.97
C LEU A 232 15.39 -7.43 -5.04
N LEU A 233 14.31 -8.22 -5.06
CA LEU A 233 14.19 -9.45 -4.25
C LEU A 233 15.23 -10.51 -4.66
N ASP A 234 15.65 -10.50 -5.92
CA ASP A 234 16.62 -11.43 -6.49
C ASP A 234 18.05 -10.87 -6.59
N ALA A 235 18.32 -9.68 -6.05
CA ALA A 235 19.60 -8.98 -6.24
C ALA A 235 20.85 -9.81 -5.82
N GLU A 236 20.69 -10.69 -4.83
CA GLU A 236 21.77 -11.54 -4.31
C GLU A 236 21.65 -13.00 -4.74
N THR A 237 20.78 -13.32 -5.71
CA THR A 237 20.47 -14.71 -6.10
C THR A 237 20.63 -14.89 -7.61
N GLU A 238 21.21 -16.01 -8.02
CA GLU A 238 21.30 -16.36 -9.43
C GLU A 238 19.92 -16.72 -10.00
N ARG A 239 19.55 -16.05 -11.08
CA ARG A 239 18.29 -16.27 -11.82
C ARG A 239 18.50 -17.26 -12.96
N VAL A 240 17.45 -18.05 -13.26
CA VAL A 240 17.42 -18.95 -14.42
C VAL A 240 17.43 -18.17 -15.73
N LEU A 241 16.74 -17.03 -15.74
CA LEU A 241 16.72 -16.09 -16.86
C LEU A 241 17.33 -14.73 -16.43
N PRO A 242 18.04 -14.03 -17.30
CA PRO A 242 18.65 -12.75 -16.99
C PRO A 242 17.62 -11.64 -16.74
N GLU A 243 16.47 -11.69 -17.42
CA GLU A 243 15.38 -10.74 -17.29
C GLU A 243 14.27 -11.20 -16.35
N VAL A 244 13.54 -10.21 -15.81
CA VAL A 244 12.27 -10.40 -15.11
C VAL A 244 11.14 -10.40 -16.14
N ILE A 245 10.20 -11.32 -16.01
CA ILE A 245 8.98 -11.35 -16.82
C ILE A 245 7.96 -10.47 -16.10
N ALA A 246 7.47 -9.42 -16.75
CA ALA A 246 6.51 -8.49 -16.16
C ALA A 246 5.42 -8.12 -17.17
N PHE A 247 4.19 -8.00 -16.69
CA PHE A 247 3.04 -7.58 -17.46
C PHE A 247 1.97 -6.95 -16.58
N GLU A 248 1.15 -6.09 -17.19
CA GLU A 248 0.01 -5.41 -16.56
C GLU A 248 -1.20 -5.53 -17.48
N TRP A 249 -2.40 -5.71 -16.90
CA TRP A 249 -3.65 -5.73 -17.65
C TRP A 249 -4.81 -5.20 -16.81
N GLU A 250 -5.83 -4.72 -17.48
CA GLU A 250 -7.12 -4.35 -16.89
C GLU A 250 -8.13 -5.48 -17.16
N ASP A 251 -8.95 -5.82 -16.17
CA ASP A 251 -10.06 -6.78 -16.29
C ASP A 251 -11.33 -6.16 -15.73
N GLU A 252 -12.33 -6.01 -16.60
CA GLU A 252 -13.62 -5.40 -16.23
C GLU A 252 -14.41 -6.22 -15.20
N ARG A 253 -14.28 -7.56 -15.21
CA ARG A 253 -14.97 -8.45 -14.28
C ARG A 253 -14.41 -8.33 -12.87
N MET A 254 -13.12 -8.15 -12.77
CA MET A 254 -12.41 -7.87 -11.53
C MET A 254 -12.64 -6.41 -11.08
N ALA A 255 -13.15 -5.53 -11.96
CA ALA A 255 -13.22 -4.09 -11.78
C ALA A 255 -11.88 -3.52 -11.31
N GLY A 256 -10.79 -3.89 -12.01
CA GLY A 256 -9.46 -3.58 -11.55
C GLY A 256 -8.35 -3.79 -12.57
N ILE A 257 -7.15 -3.49 -12.11
CA ILE A 257 -5.90 -3.67 -12.83
C ILE A 257 -5.04 -4.63 -12.03
N ALA A 258 -4.39 -5.58 -12.71
CA ALA A 258 -3.38 -6.42 -12.11
C ALA A 258 -2.02 -6.17 -12.75
N GLU A 259 -0.99 -6.08 -11.94
CA GLU A 259 0.41 -6.02 -12.33
C GLU A 259 1.13 -7.22 -11.71
N VAL A 260 1.80 -8.00 -12.54
CA VAL A 260 2.53 -9.19 -12.14
C VAL A 260 3.95 -9.11 -12.68
N ALA A 261 4.92 -9.41 -11.82
CA ALA A 261 6.29 -9.66 -12.22
C ALA A 261 6.78 -10.94 -11.57
N LEU A 262 7.57 -11.73 -12.32
CA LEU A 262 8.08 -13.00 -11.86
C LEU A 262 9.42 -13.36 -12.47
N SER A 263 10.19 -14.17 -11.76
CA SER A 263 11.42 -14.81 -12.20
C SER A 263 11.60 -16.16 -11.51
N TRP A 264 12.45 -17.04 -12.08
CA TRP A 264 12.88 -18.26 -11.39
C TRP A 264 14.36 -18.18 -11.04
N ARG A 265 14.69 -18.63 -9.84
CA ARG A 265 16.04 -18.70 -9.28
C ARG A 265 16.57 -20.13 -9.26
N SER A 266 17.89 -20.27 -9.13
CA SER A 266 18.52 -21.57 -8.88
C SER A 266 18.16 -22.16 -7.51
N ALA A 267 17.86 -21.31 -6.51
CA ALA A 267 17.35 -21.73 -5.20
C ALA A 267 15.94 -22.32 -5.30
N ARG A 268 15.54 -23.18 -4.34
CA ARG A 268 14.22 -23.82 -4.33
C ARG A 268 13.14 -23.03 -3.61
N GLU A 269 13.54 -22.15 -2.68
CA GLU A 269 12.60 -21.37 -1.87
C GLU A 269 11.72 -20.49 -2.75
N GLU A 270 10.41 -20.55 -2.57
CA GLU A 270 9.45 -19.65 -3.20
C GLU A 270 9.39 -18.31 -2.46
N ARG A 271 9.29 -17.21 -3.20
CA ARG A 271 9.14 -15.84 -2.66
C ARG A 271 8.04 -15.12 -3.41
N VAL A 272 6.82 -15.16 -2.90
CA VAL A 272 5.70 -14.38 -3.44
C VAL A 272 5.39 -13.22 -2.50
N ARG A 273 5.24 -12.04 -3.06
CA ARG A 273 4.78 -10.83 -2.39
C ARG A 273 3.51 -10.37 -3.07
N SER A 274 2.42 -10.31 -2.32
CA SER A 274 1.12 -9.94 -2.87
C SER A 274 0.56 -8.67 -2.21
N PHE A 275 -0.15 -7.87 -3.02
CA PHE A 275 -0.63 -6.55 -2.65
C PHE A 275 -2.02 -6.29 -3.23
N ALA A 276 -2.84 -5.56 -2.47
CA ALA A 276 -4.11 -5.02 -2.94
C ALA A 276 -4.18 -3.52 -2.65
N ASN A 277 -4.32 -2.69 -3.70
CA ASN A 277 -4.29 -1.22 -3.63
C ASN A 277 -3.04 -0.70 -2.87
N SER A 278 -1.87 -1.26 -3.19
CA SER A 278 -0.55 -1.02 -2.57
C SER A 278 -0.44 -1.37 -1.07
N ALA A 279 -1.47 -1.97 -0.46
CA ALA A 279 -1.39 -2.56 0.85
C ALA A 279 -0.88 -4.02 0.75
N PRO A 280 0.09 -4.44 1.59
CA PRO A 280 0.52 -5.83 1.59
C PRO A 280 -0.59 -6.75 2.08
N THR A 281 -0.67 -7.92 1.46
CA THR A 281 -1.55 -9.03 1.88
C THR A 281 -0.70 -10.20 2.38
N PRO A 282 -0.17 -10.12 3.61
CA PRO A 282 0.79 -11.10 4.12
C PRO A 282 0.22 -12.52 4.27
N GLU A 283 -1.10 -12.64 4.31
CA GLU A 283 -1.82 -13.92 4.33
C GLU A 283 -2.28 -14.33 2.92
N GLY A 284 -1.76 -13.67 1.86
CA GLY A 284 -2.11 -13.92 0.47
C GLY A 284 -3.54 -13.50 0.12
N GLY A 285 -4.23 -14.37 -0.60
CA GLY A 285 -5.63 -14.18 -0.98
C GLY A 285 -5.93 -14.66 -2.38
N THR A 286 -7.15 -14.40 -2.82
CA THR A 286 -7.69 -14.91 -4.09
C THR A 286 -6.87 -14.50 -5.32
N HIS A 287 -6.26 -13.30 -5.32
CA HIS A 287 -5.36 -12.86 -6.39
C HIS A 287 -4.06 -13.68 -6.45
N GLU A 288 -3.52 -14.08 -5.30
CA GLU A 288 -2.34 -14.94 -5.24
C GLU A 288 -2.67 -16.38 -5.63
N ASP A 289 -3.84 -16.90 -5.20
CA ASP A 289 -4.35 -18.20 -5.60
C ASP A 289 -4.55 -18.24 -7.14
N GLY A 290 -5.14 -17.19 -7.73
CA GLY A 290 -5.30 -17.03 -9.18
C GLY A 290 -3.96 -16.94 -9.93
N PHE A 291 -3.00 -16.20 -9.38
CA PHE A 291 -1.65 -16.12 -9.93
C PHE A 291 -0.99 -17.51 -10.04
N ARG A 292 -0.99 -18.29 -8.94
CA ARG A 292 -0.39 -19.64 -8.92
C ARG A 292 -1.08 -20.57 -9.93
N ALA A 293 -2.40 -20.55 -9.99
CA ALA A 293 -3.17 -21.34 -10.94
C ALA A 293 -2.86 -20.94 -12.40
N GLY A 294 -2.82 -19.64 -12.68
CA GLY A 294 -2.53 -19.09 -14.00
C GLY A 294 -1.11 -19.44 -14.49
N VAL A 295 -0.09 -19.35 -13.60
CA VAL A 295 1.28 -19.74 -13.94
C VAL A 295 1.37 -21.25 -14.24
N ALA A 296 0.77 -22.08 -13.41
CA ALA A 296 0.74 -23.55 -13.61
C ALA A 296 0.04 -23.93 -14.93
N ALA A 297 -1.09 -23.29 -15.23
CA ALA A 297 -1.83 -23.51 -16.48
C ALA A 297 -1.01 -23.08 -17.71
N ALA A 298 -0.45 -21.86 -17.71
CA ALA A 298 0.34 -21.35 -18.84
C ALA A 298 1.55 -22.23 -19.16
N LEU A 299 2.30 -22.64 -18.15
CA LEU A 299 3.48 -23.51 -18.33
C LEU A 299 3.08 -24.90 -18.77
N THR A 300 2.03 -25.51 -18.20
CA THR A 300 1.53 -26.84 -18.60
C THR A 300 1.08 -26.83 -20.06
N GLU A 301 0.26 -25.86 -20.46
CA GLU A 301 -0.23 -25.75 -21.83
C GLU A 301 0.90 -25.58 -22.86
N HIS A 302 1.85 -24.68 -22.53
CA HIS A 302 3.01 -24.46 -23.41
C HIS A 302 3.85 -25.74 -23.51
N ALA A 303 4.12 -26.40 -22.38
CA ALA A 303 4.92 -27.65 -22.36
C ALA A 303 4.26 -28.80 -23.14
N LEU A 304 2.93 -28.97 -23.04
CA LEU A 304 2.16 -29.93 -23.81
C LEU A 304 2.22 -29.63 -25.31
N ARG A 305 1.97 -28.35 -25.71
CA ARG A 305 2.06 -27.95 -27.14
C ARG A 305 3.44 -28.17 -27.75
N ARG A 306 4.50 -28.06 -26.94
CA ARG A 306 5.89 -28.25 -27.38
C ARG A 306 6.41 -29.66 -27.22
N GLY A 307 5.60 -30.60 -26.72
CA GLY A 307 6.00 -31.99 -26.49
C GLY A 307 7.02 -32.16 -25.35
N LEU A 308 7.11 -31.18 -24.44
CA LEU A 308 7.98 -31.23 -23.24
C LEU A 308 7.33 -32.03 -22.09
N LEU A 309 6.02 -32.23 -22.14
CA LEU A 309 5.24 -33.09 -21.24
C LEU A 309 4.46 -34.14 -22.05
N LYS A 310 4.20 -35.30 -21.43
CA LYS A 310 3.34 -36.33 -21.99
C LYS A 310 1.87 -35.87 -21.93
N PRO A 311 1.06 -36.08 -23.00
CA PRO A 311 -0.34 -35.68 -23.04
C PRO A 311 -1.20 -36.28 -21.91
N ASP A 312 -0.92 -37.51 -21.53
CA ASP A 312 -1.65 -38.27 -20.49
C ASP A 312 -0.97 -38.15 -19.10
N GLY A 313 0.07 -37.32 -18.98
CA GLY A 313 0.80 -37.10 -17.72
C GLY A 313 0.15 -36.06 -16.84
N PRO A 314 0.50 -36.00 -15.54
CA PRO A 314 0.08 -34.92 -14.68
C PRO A 314 0.66 -33.60 -15.20
N GLY A 315 -0.16 -32.53 -15.17
CA GLY A 315 0.32 -31.18 -15.46
C GLY A 315 1.33 -30.67 -14.39
N LEU A 316 1.90 -29.53 -14.63
CA LEU A 316 2.78 -28.87 -13.65
C LEU A 316 1.92 -28.30 -12.52
N GLY A 317 1.94 -28.95 -11.35
CA GLY A 317 1.24 -28.46 -10.16
C GLY A 317 1.80 -27.15 -9.65
N ALA A 318 0.97 -26.38 -8.94
CA ALA A 318 1.35 -25.07 -8.39
C ALA A 318 2.59 -25.15 -7.49
N ASP A 319 2.69 -26.18 -6.62
CA ASP A 319 3.84 -26.38 -5.73
C ASP A 319 5.15 -26.55 -6.51
N ARG A 320 5.11 -27.32 -7.58
CA ARG A 320 6.28 -27.56 -8.43
C ARG A 320 6.70 -26.31 -9.20
N VAL A 321 5.73 -25.56 -9.71
CA VAL A 321 5.97 -24.30 -10.42
C VAL A 321 6.53 -23.23 -9.46
N GLY A 322 6.13 -23.29 -8.18
CA GLY A 322 6.59 -22.42 -7.12
C GLY A 322 8.05 -22.61 -6.72
N GLU A 323 8.66 -23.78 -7.01
CA GLU A 323 10.07 -24.01 -6.65
C GLU A 323 11.02 -23.01 -7.30
N GLY A 324 11.63 -22.17 -6.47
CA GLY A 324 12.54 -21.11 -6.89
C GLY A 324 11.86 -19.90 -7.52
N LEU A 325 10.53 -19.85 -7.56
CA LEU A 325 9.77 -18.70 -8.06
C LEU A 325 9.94 -17.50 -7.13
N THR A 326 10.30 -16.35 -7.69
CA THR A 326 10.12 -15.04 -7.07
C THR A 326 9.04 -14.30 -7.84
N ALA A 327 8.03 -13.77 -7.14
CA ALA A 327 6.96 -13.04 -7.79
C ALA A 327 6.46 -11.86 -6.93
N VAL A 328 5.98 -10.85 -7.64
CA VAL A 328 5.17 -9.76 -7.09
C VAL A 328 3.84 -9.76 -7.81
N VAL A 329 2.75 -9.84 -7.04
CA VAL A 329 1.37 -9.83 -7.53
C VAL A 329 0.66 -8.63 -6.91
N SER A 330 0.36 -7.62 -7.70
CA SER A 330 -0.28 -6.39 -7.24
C SER A 330 -1.60 -6.19 -7.98
N VAL A 331 -2.69 -6.08 -7.24
CA VAL A 331 -4.00 -5.75 -7.81
C VAL A 331 -4.46 -4.38 -7.31
N ARG A 332 -5.07 -3.61 -8.21
CA ARG A 332 -5.74 -2.33 -7.91
C ARG A 332 -7.22 -2.48 -8.23
N LEU A 333 -8.04 -2.58 -7.21
CA LEU A 333 -9.47 -2.87 -7.31
C LEU A 333 -10.30 -1.65 -6.93
N ASP A 334 -11.44 -1.45 -7.60
CA ASP A 334 -12.39 -0.39 -7.24
C ASP A 334 -12.98 -0.62 -5.85
N CYS A 335 -13.31 -1.87 -5.53
CA CYS A 335 -13.88 -2.26 -4.25
C CYS A 335 -13.20 -3.54 -3.75
N PRO A 336 -11.98 -3.47 -3.14
CA PRO A 336 -11.32 -4.66 -2.61
C PRO A 336 -12.08 -5.23 -1.42
N GLU A 337 -12.37 -6.53 -1.46
CA GLU A 337 -12.95 -7.29 -0.35
C GLU A 337 -11.83 -8.01 0.40
N TYR A 338 -11.92 -8.06 1.72
CA TYR A 338 -10.90 -8.73 2.55
C TYR A 338 -11.54 -9.73 3.50
N ASP A 339 -10.84 -10.83 3.74
CA ASP A 339 -11.20 -11.81 4.75
C ASP A 339 -10.74 -11.30 6.13
N GLY A 340 -11.70 -10.86 6.94
CA GLY A 340 -11.44 -10.34 8.28
C GLY A 340 -11.07 -8.85 8.33
N SER A 341 -10.98 -8.34 9.57
CA SER A 341 -10.79 -6.92 9.86
C SER A 341 -9.34 -6.44 9.68
N THR A 342 -8.37 -7.36 9.72
CA THR A 342 -6.94 -7.06 9.58
C THR A 342 -6.52 -6.75 8.16
N ARG A 343 -7.38 -7.07 7.16
CA ARG A 343 -7.09 -6.92 5.73
C ARG A 343 -5.82 -7.65 5.27
N GLY A 344 -5.38 -8.65 6.01
CA GLY A 344 -4.18 -9.43 5.70
C GLY A 344 -4.36 -10.38 4.51
N ARG A 345 -5.62 -10.72 4.17
CA ARG A 345 -5.97 -11.62 3.08
C ARG A 345 -7.03 -10.98 2.16
N LEU A 346 -6.75 -10.97 0.86
CA LEU A 346 -7.75 -10.53 -0.13
C LEU A 346 -8.76 -11.64 -0.39
N GLY A 347 -10.06 -11.33 -0.31
CA GLY A 347 -11.18 -12.17 -0.70
C GLY A 347 -11.65 -11.92 -2.13
N GLY A 348 -12.88 -12.40 -2.44
CA GLY A 348 -13.56 -12.15 -3.71
C GLY A 348 -13.14 -13.10 -4.84
N ALA A 349 -14.10 -13.84 -5.39
CA ALA A 349 -13.84 -14.82 -6.47
C ALA A 349 -13.42 -14.14 -7.78
N THR A 350 -13.94 -12.95 -8.08
CA THR A 350 -13.66 -12.20 -9.31
C THR A 350 -12.19 -11.82 -9.44
N ALA A 351 -11.52 -11.49 -8.30
CA ALA A 351 -10.08 -11.21 -8.29
C ALA A 351 -9.26 -12.45 -8.63
N ARG A 352 -9.67 -13.64 -8.12
CA ARG A 352 -9.02 -14.90 -8.46
C ARG A 352 -9.10 -15.19 -9.96
N ASP A 353 -10.32 -15.19 -10.49
CA ASP A 353 -10.57 -15.58 -11.88
C ASP A 353 -9.94 -14.61 -12.88
N GLY A 354 -9.99 -13.28 -12.58
CA GLY A 354 -9.36 -12.25 -13.40
C GLY A 354 -7.83 -12.37 -13.43
N VAL A 355 -7.22 -12.65 -12.27
CA VAL A 355 -5.77 -12.83 -12.19
C VAL A 355 -5.36 -14.16 -12.85
N GLU A 356 -6.07 -15.27 -12.61
CA GLU A 356 -5.76 -16.58 -13.21
C GLU A 356 -5.78 -16.47 -14.73
N GLN A 357 -6.84 -15.92 -15.30
CA GLN A 357 -6.97 -15.78 -16.76
C GLN A 357 -5.91 -14.85 -17.33
N GLY A 358 -5.71 -13.67 -16.75
CA GLY A 358 -4.74 -12.70 -17.24
C GLY A 358 -3.31 -13.23 -17.19
N VAL A 359 -2.91 -13.90 -16.12
CA VAL A 359 -1.60 -14.57 -16.02
C VAL A 359 -1.45 -15.65 -17.07
N ARG A 360 -2.45 -16.52 -17.24
CA ARG A 360 -2.44 -17.58 -18.25
C ARG A 360 -2.25 -17.02 -19.67
N GLU A 361 -2.95 -15.96 -20.02
CA GLU A 361 -2.86 -15.32 -21.34
C GLU A 361 -1.54 -14.60 -21.57
N HIS A 362 -1.13 -13.74 -20.63
CA HIS A 362 0.07 -12.91 -20.79
C HIS A 362 1.35 -13.73 -20.69
N LEU A 363 1.45 -14.64 -19.70
CA LEU A 363 2.59 -15.54 -19.57
C LEU A 363 2.63 -16.52 -20.73
N GLY A 364 1.49 -17.11 -21.15
CA GLY A 364 1.40 -17.97 -22.32
C GLY A 364 1.92 -17.29 -23.59
N SER A 365 1.51 -16.04 -23.83
CA SER A 365 1.99 -15.23 -24.95
C SER A 365 3.49 -14.93 -24.85
N TRP A 366 4.01 -14.72 -23.65
CA TRP A 366 5.44 -14.53 -23.44
C TRP A 366 6.23 -15.81 -23.74
N LEU A 367 5.79 -16.96 -23.25
CA LEU A 367 6.40 -18.27 -23.49
C LEU A 367 6.44 -18.60 -25.00
N ASP A 368 5.37 -18.31 -25.74
CA ASP A 368 5.29 -18.54 -27.19
C ASP A 368 6.25 -17.66 -27.98
N ARG A 369 6.48 -16.42 -27.54
CA ARG A 369 7.45 -15.48 -28.15
C ARG A 369 8.90 -15.80 -27.79
N HIS A 370 9.16 -16.54 -26.71
CA HIS A 370 10.50 -16.82 -26.21
C HIS A 370 10.73 -18.32 -25.96
N PRO A 371 10.65 -19.19 -26.99
CA PRO A 371 10.60 -20.65 -26.81
C PRO A 371 11.86 -21.24 -26.15
N GLU A 372 13.04 -20.67 -26.38
CA GLU A 372 14.29 -21.13 -25.75
C GLU A 372 14.30 -20.85 -24.25
N ARG A 373 13.82 -19.67 -23.86
CA ARG A 373 13.70 -19.27 -22.45
C ARG A 373 12.62 -20.06 -21.72
N ALA A 374 11.49 -20.31 -22.42
CA ALA A 374 10.44 -21.18 -21.92
C ALA A 374 10.97 -22.60 -21.64
N ALA A 375 11.76 -23.17 -22.58
CA ALA A 375 12.39 -24.45 -22.40
C ALA A 375 13.37 -24.48 -21.22
N ALA A 376 14.12 -23.40 -20.96
CA ALA A 376 15.02 -23.30 -19.81
C ALA A 376 14.26 -23.34 -18.48
N VAL A 377 13.15 -22.56 -18.37
CA VAL A 377 12.30 -22.56 -17.17
C VAL A 377 11.64 -23.92 -16.96
N ILE A 378 10.98 -24.46 -17.99
CA ILE A 378 10.28 -25.76 -17.91
C ILE A 378 11.27 -26.87 -17.61
N GLY A 379 12.43 -26.88 -18.29
CA GLY A 379 13.48 -27.86 -18.05
C GLY A 379 14.06 -27.82 -16.64
N ARG A 380 14.08 -26.66 -15.99
CA ARG A 380 14.45 -26.56 -14.57
C ARG A 380 13.36 -27.18 -13.69
N ILE A 381 12.09 -26.80 -13.90
CA ILE A 381 10.93 -27.25 -13.11
C ILE A 381 10.75 -28.78 -13.25
N THR A 382 11.07 -29.36 -14.41
CA THR A 382 10.89 -30.79 -14.67
C THR A 382 12.08 -31.66 -14.23
N ARG A 383 13.32 -31.16 -14.27
CA ARG A 383 14.52 -31.91 -13.86
C ARG A 383 14.55 -32.26 -12.38
N ASP A 384 14.00 -31.43 -11.53
CA ASP A 384 13.93 -31.66 -10.08
C ASP A 384 12.83 -32.71 -9.72
N ALA A 385 12.15 -33.30 -10.74
CA ALA A 385 11.05 -34.23 -10.57
C ALA A 385 11.49 -35.70 -10.54
N ASP A 386 12.72 -36.01 -10.91
CA ASP A 386 13.22 -37.38 -10.94
C ASP A 386 14.21 -37.60 -9.77
N PRO A 387 13.74 -38.13 -8.62
CA PRO A 387 14.60 -38.40 -7.47
C PRO A 387 15.51 -39.62 -7.66
N ASP A 388 15.33 -40.40 -8.74
CA ASP A 388 16.04 -41.68 -9.00
C ASP A 388 17.33 -41.57 -9.83
N GLU A 389 17.78 -40.36 -10.21
CA GLU A 389 19.05 -40.13 -10.90
C GLU A 389 20.19 -39.62 -9.99
N ARG A 390 20.23 -40.01 -8.71
CA ARG A 390 21.40 -39.80 -7.84
C ARG A 390 22.00 -41.08 -7.33
#